data_f164f4f88e8cba3ff6206be7dffddcea
#
_entry.id   f164f4f88e8cba3ff6206be7dffddcea
#
_cell.length_a   1.000
_cell.length_b   1.000
_cell.length_c   1.000
_cell.angle_alpha   90.00
_cell.angle_beta   90.00
_cell.angle_gamma   90.00
#
_symmetry.space_group_name_H-M   'P 1'
#
loop_
_entity.id
_entity.type
_entity.pdbx_description
1 polymer ?
#
loop_
_entity_poly.entity_id
_entity_poly.type
_entity_poly.pdbx_seq_one_letter_code
_entity_poly.pdbx_strand_id
1 'polypeptide(L)'
;AKYGVIAFGGVNQKDSIMIHLYGDGLTAAQDGWENRLYSWLEVFAPFAKITRIDLAHDFINGEFTPDQAKTAWQSGGFDNKGQRPRARLHGYDWLDDKRIGKTFYVGTPNSSRMVRVYDKGCEQGDNSSPWVRFELQLRNRDYIIPHQRRQLPNRRLSHLPRLIQSVSRTTQKSRAHQKNRND
;
A
#
# COMPACT_ATOMS: atom_id res chain seq x y z
N ALA A 1 -13.54 15.52 6.17
CA ALA A 1 -12.84 14.33 5.66
C ALA A 1 -13.76 13.56 4.74
N LYS A 2 -13.23 13.03 3.63
CA LYS A 2 -13.97 12.12 2.75
C LYS A 2 -13.55 10.70 3.11
N TYR A 3 -14.49 9.90 3.59
CA TYR A 3 -14.22 8.51 3.97
C TYR A 3 -14.31 7.53 2.81
N GLY A 4 -15.03 7.89 1.76
CA GLY A 4 -15.18 7.09 0.56
C GLY A 4 -16.16 7.71 -0.42
N VAL A 5 -16.41 7.01 -1.53
CA VAL A 5 -17.40 7.38 -2.54
C VAL A 5 -18.15 6.15 -3.04
N ILE A 6 -19.43 6.32 -3.29
CA ILE A 6 -20.27 5.35 -4.01
C ILE A 6 -20.71 6.03 -5.32
N ALA A 7 -20.45 5.38 -6.45
CA ALA A 7 -20.86 5.83 -7.77
C ALA A 7 -21.74 4.80 -8.44
N PHE A 8 -22.85 5.25 -9.01
CA PHE A 8 -23.83 4.42 -9.74
C PHE A 8 -24.55 5.26 -10.79
N GLY A 9 -25.19 4.61 -11.74
CA GLY A 9 -26.07 5.24 -12.73
C GLY A 9 -25.37 6.14 -13.77
N GLY A 10 -24.04 6.22 -13.79
CA GLY A 10 -23.29 6.98 -14.77
C GLY A 10 -22.96 6.18 -16.03
N VAL A 11 -22.63 6.87 -17.12
CA VAL A 11 -22.25 6.23 -18.40
C VAL A 11 -21.08 5.26 -18.22
N ASN A 12 -20.13 5.57 -17.32
CA ASN A 12 -18.97 4.73 -17.04
C ASN A 12 -19.28 3.55 -16.11
N GLN A 13 -20.29 3.67 -15.25
CA GLN A 13 -20.72 2.61 -14.33
C GLN A 13 -21.68 1.62 -14.99
N LYS A 14 -22.41 2.05 -16.04
CA LYS A 14 -23.49 1.26 -16.66
C LYS A 14 -24.44 0.76 -15.55
N ASP A 15 -24.64 -0.55 -15.47
CA ASP A 15 -25.49 -1.18 -14.45
C ASP A 15 -24.72 -1.61 -13.19
N SER A 16 -23.49 -1.14 -13.00
CA SER A 16 -22.66 -1.48 -11.84
C SER A 16 -22.65 -0.37 -10.79
N ILE A 17 -22.36 -0.77 -9.56
CA ILE A 17 -22.09 0.13 -8.44
C ILE A 17 -20.59 0.05 -8.13
N MET A 18 -19.92 1.20 -8.06
CA MET A 18 -18.53 1.30 -7.60
C MET A 18 -18.51 1.83 -6.17
N ILE A 19 -17.80 1.14 -5.30
CA ILE A 19 -17.51 1.60 -3.94
C ILE A 19 -16.01 1.79 -3.82
N HIS A 20 -15.59 3.00 -3.42
CA HIS A 20 -14.20 3.33 -3.18
C HIS A 20 -14.05 3.83 -1.73
N LEU A 21 -13.32 3.08 -0.92
CA LEU A 21 -12.99 3.45 0.45
C LEU A 21 -11.63 4.14 0.44
N TYR A 22 -11.54 5.34 1.01
CA TYR A 22 -10.30 6.09 1.14
C TYR A 22 -9.53 5.68 2.39
N GLY A 23 -8.23 6.01 2.43
CA GLY A 23 -7.36 5.73 3.57
C GLY A 23 -7.92 6.28 4.89
N ASP A 24 -8.43 7.52 4.89
CA ASP A 24 -9.07 8.14 6.06
C ASP A 24 -10.28 7.34 6.56
N GLY A 25 -11.09 6.82 5.63
CA GLY A 25 -12.24 5.98 5.98
C GLY A 25 -11.82 4.64 6.59
N LEU A 26 -10.75 4.05 6.07
CA LEU A 26 -10.22 2.80 6.60
C LEU A 26 -9.53 2.98 7.95
N THR A 27 -8.87 4.12 8.17
CA THR A 27 -8.26 4.48 9.45
C THR A 27 -9.31 4.75 10.53
N ALA A 28 -10.43 5.36 10.15
CA ALA A 28 -11.54 5.64 11.06
C ALA A 28 -12.43 4.41 11.32
N ALA A 29 -12.27 3.35 10.56
CA ALA A 29 -13.07 2.13 10.72
C ALA A 29 -12.65 1.37 11.99
N GLN A 30 -13.63 0.76 12.67
CA GLN A 30 -13.38 -0.08 13.84
C GLN A 30 -12.55 -1.32 13.47
N ASP A 31 -11.74 -1.79 14.40
CA ASP A 31 -10.95 -3.01 14.24
C ASP A 31 -11.78 -4.20 13.75
N GLY A 32 -11.21 -4.99 12.85
CA GLY A 32 -11.90 -6.13 12.24
C GLY A 32 -12.87 -5.76 11.11
N TRP A 33 -12.81 -4.50 10.61
CA TRP A 33 -13.64 -4.05 9.49
C TRP A 33 -13.42 -4.90 8.22
N GLU A 34 -12.23 -5.41 8.00
CA GLU A 34 -11.90 -6.24 6.85
C GLU A 34 -12.74 -7.52 6.82
N ASN A 35 -12.83 -8.18 7.98
CA ASN A 35 -13.63 -9.41 8.11
C ASN A 35 -15.13 -9.12 7.94
N ARG A 36 -15.60 -7.99 8.52
CA ARG A 36 -17.00 -7.57 8.36
C ARG A 36 -17.33 -7.25 6.90
N LEU A 37 -16.44 -6.52 6.22
CA LEU A 37 -16.61 -6.22 4.79
C LEU A 37 -16.61 -7.50 3.96
N TYR A 38 -15.71 -8.43 4.25
CA TYR A 38 -15.64 -9.71 3.56
C TYR A 38 -16.93 -10.51 3.73
N SER A 39 -17.40 -10.70 4.96
CA SER A 39 -18.65 -11.42 5.24
C SER A 39 -19.86 -10.74 4.60
N TRP A 40 -19.89 -9.41 4.61
CA TRP A 40 -20.95 -8.65 3.94
C TRP A 40 -20.94 -8.89 2.42
N LEU A 41 -19.78 -8.86 1.79
CA LEU A 41 -19.62 -9.12 0.37
C LEU A 41 -20.08 -10.54 0.00
N GLU A 42 -19.74 -11.54 0.81
CA GLU A 42 -20.16 -12.93 0.57
C GLU A 42 -21.67 -13.09 0.57
N VAL A 43 -22.38 -12.38 1.45
CA VAL A 43 -23.82 -12.52 1.62
C VAL A 43 -24.61 -11.63 0.64
N PHE A 44 -24.24 -10.36 0.54
CA PHE A 44 -25.05 -9.35 -0.14
C PHE A 44 -24.52 -8.95 -1.52
N ALA A 45 -23.26 -9.25 -1.81
CA ALA A 45 -22.66 -8.89 -3.09
C ALA A 45 -21.73 -10.01 -3.63
N PRO A 46 -22.25 -11.24 -3.82
CA PRO A 46 -21.45 -12.41 -4.18
C PRO A 46 -20.72 -12.28 -5.53
N PHE A 47 -21.16 -11.37 -6.39
CA PHE A 47 -20.52 -11.07 -7.68
C PHE A 47 -19.61 -9.84 -7.66
N ALA A 48 -19.41 -9.23 -6.49
CA ALA A 48 -18.52 -8.08 -6.34
C ALA A 48 -17.09 -8.44 -6.71
N LYS A 49 -16.40 -7.49 -7.36
CA LYS A 49 -15.00 -7.64 -7.75
C LYS A 49 -14.20 -6.55 -7.07
N ILE A 50 -13.14 -6.93 -6.37
CA ILE A 50 -12.16 -5.97 -5.89
C ILE A 50 -11.25 -5.62 -7.07
N THR A 51 -11.31 -4.38 -7.54
CA THR A 51 -10.55 -3.89 -8.69
C THR A 51 -9.27 -3.18 -8.29
N ARG A 52 -9.14 -2.76 -7.03
CA ARG A 52 -7.95 -2.13 -6.48
C ARG A 52 -7.84 -2.38 -4.98
N ILE A 53 -6.63 -2.69 -4.52
CA ILE A 53 -6.25 -2.71 -3.11
C ILE A 53 -4.94 -1.95 -2.98
N ASP A 54 -4.87 -1.02 -2.02
CA ASP A 54 -3.66 -0.34 -1.64
C ASP A 54 -3.24 -0.86 -0.25
N LEU A 55 -2.05 -1.45 -0.17
CA LEU A 55 -1.45 -1.95 1.05
C LEU A 55 -0.36 -0.98 1.48
N ALA A 56 -0.46 -0.42 2.68
CA ALA A 56 0.51 0.51 3.23
C ALA A 56 1.33 -0.12 4.35
N HIS A 57 2.61 0.25 4.41
CA HIS A 57 3.50 0.00 5.53
C HIS A 57 4.23 1.29 5.90
N ASP A 58 4.19 1.64 7.17
CA ASP A 58 4.79 2.87 7.69
C ASP A 58 6.12 2.59 8.36
N PHE A 59 7.15 3.36 7.97
CA PHE A 59 8.46 3.43 8.58
C PHE A 59 8.53 4.74 9.37
N ILE A 60 8.10 4.69 10.62
CA ILE A 60 7.88 5.89 11.44
C ILE A 60 9.21 6.58 11.80
N ASN A 61 10.29 5.81 11.96
CA ASN A 61 11.60 6.32 12.36
C ASN A 61 12.59 6.40 11.17
N GLY A 62 12.09 6.34 9.92
CA GLY A 62 12.94 6.44 8.73
C GLY A 62 13.82 5.20 8.46
N GLU A 63 13.39 4.02 8.91
CA GLU A 63 14.11 2.76 8.71
C GLU A 63 14.26 2.38 7.22
N PHE A 64 13.41 2.95 6.39
CA PHE A 64 13.47 2.79 4.93
C PHE A 64 13.08 4.10 4.24
N THR A 65 13.86 4.53 3.25
CA THR A 65 13.71 5.83 2.60
C THR A 65 13.44 5.70 1.10
N PRO A 66 12.91 6.74 0.43
CA PRO A 66 12.77 6.77 -1.02
C PRO A 66 14.11 6.55 -1.76
N ASP A 67 15.23 7.05 -1.22
CA ASP A 67 16.57 6.86 -1.79
C ASP A 67 17.00 5.39 -1.71
N GLN A 68 16.75 4.72 -0.58
CA GLN A 68 17.01 3.29 -0.43
C GLN A 68 16.12 2.46 -1.36
N ALA A 69 14.87 2.87 -1.57
CA ALA A 69 13.99 2.23 -2.55
C ALA A 69 14.53 2.35 -3.98
N LYS A 70 15.06 3.53 -4.35
CA LYS A 70 15.74 3.76 -5.64
C LYS A 70 16.97 2.85 -5.78
N THR A 71 17.82 2.78 -4.76
CA THR A 71 19.00 1.90 -4.75
C THR A 71 18.62 0.42 -4.88
N ALA A 72 17.58 -0.01 -4.15
CA ALA A 72 17.05 -1.36 -4.25
C ALA A 72 16.51 -1.67 -5.66
N TRP A 73 15.86 -0.69 -6.30
CA TRP A 73 15.42 -0.85 -7.69
C TRP A 73 16.60 -0.97 -8.66
N GLN A 74 17.65 -0.17 -8.49
CA GLN A 74 18.86 -0.23 -9.30
C GLN A 74 19.57 -1.59 -9.19
N SER A 75 19.54 -2.21 -8.01
CA SER A 75 20.13 -3.54 -7.75
C SER A 75 19.20 -4.72 -8.07
N GLY A 76 18.04 -4.47 -8.67
CA GLY A 76 17.10 -5.54 -9.05
C GLY A 76 16.14 -6.01 -7.95
N GLY A 77 16.07 -5.32 -6.81
CA GLY A 77 15.19 -5.68 -5.69
C GLY A 77 13.70 -5.68 -6.02
N PHE A 78 13.32 -5.04 -7.11
CA PHE A 78 11.94 -5.00 -7.61
C PHE A 78 11.74 -5.83 -8.89
N ASP A 79 12.76 -6.54 -9.37
CA ASP A 79 12.67 -7.31 -10.60
C ASP A 79 11.63 -8.44 -10.45
N ASN A 80 10.86 -8.66 -11.49
CA ASN A 80 9.86 -9.71 -11.57
C ASN A 80 10.17 -10.60 -12.78
N LYS A 81 10.46 -11.86 -12.54
CA LYS A 81 10.83 -12.84 -13.59
C LYS A 81 11.94 -12.31 -14.51
N GLY A 82 12.94 -11.66 -13.94
CA GLY A 82 14.09 -11.10 -14.69
C GLY A 82 13.81 -9.77 -15.41
N GLN A 83 12.60 -9.23 -15.30
CA GLN A 83 12.26 -7.94 -15.90
C GLN A 83 12.24 -6.85 -14.84
N ARG A 84 12.99 -5.77 -15.11
CA ARG A 84 12.99 -4.57 -14.26
C ARG A 84 11.78 -3.71 -14.58
N PRO A 85 10.91 -3.41 -13.60
CA PRO A 85 9.79 -2.51 -13.81
C PRO A 85 10.28 -1.07 -14.04
N ARG A 86 9.51 -0.28 -14.79
CA ARG A 86 9.77 1.15 -14.94
C ARG A 86 9.73 1.84 -13.58
N ALA A 87 10.58 2.87 -13.41
CA ALA A 87 10.56 3.70 -12.22
C ALA A 87 10.43 5.18 -12.57
N ARG A 88 9.98 5.99 -11.61
CA ARG A 88 9.83 7.43 -11.74
C ARG A 88 10.10 8.10 -10.41
N LEU A 89 10.84 9.21 -10.46
CA LEU A 89 11.09 10.12 -9.35
C LEU A 89 10.06 11.25 -9.39
N HIS A 90 9.58 11.67 -8.24
CA HIS A 90 8.71 12.83 -8.09
C HIS A 90 9.08 13.59 -6.81
N GLY A 91 9.06 14.91 -6.89
CA GLY A 91 9.48 15.82 -5.81
C GLY A 91 10.78 16.54 -6.15
N TYR A 92 10.91 17.76 -5.66
CA TYR A 92 12.10 18.61 -5.90
C TYR A 92 13.34 18.14 -5.13
N ASP A 93 13.16 17.47 -4.00
CA ASP A 93 14.24 16.98 -3.13
C ASP A 93 15.19 15.98 -3.81
N TRP A 94 14.83 15.51 -5.00
CA TRP A 94 15.73 14.70 -5.84
C TRP A 94 16.83 15.53 -6.52
N LEU A 95 16.62 16.83 -6.65
CA LEU A 95 17.50 17.79 -7.34
C LEU A 95 18.12 18.80 -6.38
N ASP A 96 17.47 19.01 -5.24
CA ASP A 96 17.82 20.04 -4.26
C ASP A 96 17.57 19.44 -2.85
N ASP A 97 18.48 19.65 -1.91
CA ASP A 97 18.39 19.10 -0.54
C ASP A 97 17.31 19.76 0.35
N LYS A 98 16.44 20.57 -0.24
CA LYS A 98 15.27 21.12 0.45
C LYS A 98 14.25 20.01 0.70
N ARG A 99 13.93 19.75 1.96
CA ARG A 99 13.00 18.70 2.35
C ARG A 99 11.54 19.10 2.09
N ILE A 100 11.09 18.95 0.86
CA ILE A 100 9.71 19.17 0.41
C ILE A 100 8.97 17.83 0.24
N GLY A 101 9.71 16.74 0.23
CA GLY A 101 9.22 15.37 0.08
C GLY A 101 9.66 14.72 -1.22
N LYS A 102 10.20 13.50 -1.08
CA LYS A 102 10.56 12.62 -2.19
C LYS A 102 9.49 11.57 -2.37
N THR A 103 9.19 11.24 -3.62
CA THR A 103 8.39 10.06 -3.96
C THR A 103 9.09 9.24 -5.03
N PHE A 104 9.27 7.96 -4.76
CA PHE A 104 9.79 6.98 -5.72
C PHE A 104 8.69 6.02 -6.12
N TYR A 105 8.42 5.96 -7.42
CA TYR A 105 7.43 5.05 -8.01
C TYR A 105 8.13 3.90 -8.73
N VAL A 106 7.62 2.69 -8.54
CA VAL A 106 8.00 1.49 -9.31
C VAL A 106 6.74 0.91 -9.95
N GLY A 107 6.78 0.74 -11.27
CA GLY A 107 5.61 0.42 -12.08
C GLY A 107 4.95 1.67 -12.65
N THR A 108 3.88 1.46 -13.41
CA THR A 108 3.09 2.53 -14.04
C THR A 108 1.66 2.53 -13.51
N PRO A 109 0.92 3.66 -13.63
CA PRO A 109 -0.48 3.72 -13.20
C PRO A 109 -1.39 2.66 -13.82
N ASN A 110 -1.04 2.17 -15.01
CA ASN A 110 -1.82 1.17 -15.75
C ASN A 110 -1.32 -0.28 -15.51
N SER A 111 -0.25 -0.46 -14.75
CA SER A 111 0.25 -1.79 -14.42
C SER A 111 -0.62 -2.46 -13.36
N SER A 112 -0.64 -3.80 -13.35
CA SER A 112 -1.36 -4.58 -12.33
C SER A 112 -0.80 -4.37 -10.93
N ARG A 113 0.44 -3.89 -10.81
CA ARG A 113 1.14 -3.57 -9.58
C ARG A 113 1.90 -2.27 -9.74
N MET A 114 1.81 -1.40 -8.73
CA MET A 114 2.60 -0.20 -8.61
C MET A 114 3.04 -0.04 -7.16
N VAL A 115 4.29 0.31 -6.96
CA VAL A 115 4.82 0.67 -5.65
C VAL A 115 5.04 2.17 -5.60
N ARG A 116 4.77 2.75 -4.44
CA ARG A 116 5.08 4.13 -4.10
C ARG A 116 5.78 4.16 -2.75
N VAL A 117 6.97 4.75 -2.70
CA VAL A 117 7.70 5.01 -1.45
C VAL A 117 7.88 6.51 -1.34
N TYR A 118 7.41 7.11 -0.25
CA TYR A 118 7.40 8.55 -0.13
C TYR A 118 7.51 9.06 1.31
N ASP A 119 7.99 10.28 1.45
CA ASP A 119 8.09 11.01 2.72
C ASP A 119 6.69 11.38 3.20
N LYS A 120 6.11 10.53 4.06
CA LYS A 120 4.75 10.70 4.58
C LYS A 120 4.68 11.86 5.56
N GLY A 121 5.73 12.12 6.33
CA GLY A 121 5.82 13.28 7.19
C GLY A 121 5.66 14.59 6.41
N CYS A 122 6.41 14.74 5.32
CA CYS A 122 6.30 15.92 4.44
C CYS A 122 4.90 16.05 3.81
N GLU A 123 4.30 14.93 3.39
CA GLU A 123 2.91 14.95 2.86
C GLU A 123 1.91 15.43 3.92
N GLN A 124 2.15 15.16 5.20
CA GLN A 124 1.32 15.61 6.31
C GLN A 124 1.69 17.03 6.80
N GLY A 125 2.65 17.71 6.16
CA GLY A 125 3.10 19.05 6.49
C GLY A 125 4.18 19.13 7.58
N ASP A 126 4.71 17.98 8.03
CA ASP A 126 5.82 17.93 8.97
C ASP A 126 7.11 17.52 8.26
N ASN A 127 7.88 18.54 7.84
CA ASN A 127 9.16 18.34 7.15
C ASN A 127 10.27 17.81 8.09
N SER A 128 10.08 17.82 9.40
CA SER A 128 11.02 17.28 10.38
C SER A 128 10.82 15.80 10.65
N SER A 129 9.63 15.28 10.35
CA SER A 129 9.27 13.89 10.61
C SER A 129 10.03 12.92 9.68
N PRO A 130 10.70 11.88 10.21
CA PRO A 130 11.34 10.86 9.41
C PRO A 130 10.35 9.84 8.81
N TRP A 131 9.06 10.03 8.99
CA TRP A 131 8.02 9.10 8.58
C TRP A 131 8.00 8.91 7.07
N VAL A 132 8.23 7.68 6.63
CA VAL A 132 8.15 7.24 5.24
C VAL A 132 7.06 6.19 5.10
N ARG A 133 6.28 6.25 4.03
CA ARG A 133 5.29 5.24 3.70
C ARG A 133 5.67 4.48 2.45
N PHE A 134 5.59 3.17 2.53
CA PHE A 134 5.60 2.27 1.39
C PHE A 134 4.18 1.83 1.09
N GLU A 135 3.72 2.06 -0.14
CA GLU A 135 2.42 1.61 -0.61
C GLU A 135 2.57 0.66 -1.79
N LEU A 136 1.92 -0.48 -1.72
CA LEU A 136 1.76 -1.40 -2.82
C LEU A 136 0.32 -1.32 -3.33
N GLN A 137 0.15 -0.75 -4.50
CA GLN A 137 -1.12 -0.72 -5.20
C GLN A 137 -1.24 -1.97 -6.07
N LEU A 138 -2.29 -2.72 -5.86
CA LEU A 138 -2.67 -3.89 -6.63
C LEU A 138 -3.93 -3.56 -7.43
N ARG A 139 -3.85 -3.76 -8.74
CA ARG A 139 -4.98 -3.53 -9.66
C ARG A 139 -5.28 -4.81 -10.41
N ASN A 140 -6.57 -5.04 -10.65
CA ASN A 140 -7.10 -5.97 -11.64
C ASN A 140 -6.84 -7.48 -11.44
N ARG A 141 -7.68 -8.27 -12.03
CA ARG A 141 -7.72 -9.67 -12.49
C ARG A 141 -7.13 -10.78 -11.62
N ASP A 142 -5.99 -10.58 -10.99
CA ASP A 142 -5.36 -11.59 -10.15
C ASP A 142 -5.95 -11.65 -8.73
N TYR A 143 -6.86 -10.72 -8.41
CA TYR A 143 -7.48 -10.52 -7.10
C TYR A 143 -9.00 -10.59 -7.16
N ILE A 144 -9.52 -11.47 -7.99
CA ILE A 144 -10.88 -11.99 -7.80
C ILE A 144 -10.81 -12.73 -6.47
N ILE A 145 -11.56 -12.26 -5.48
CA ILE A 145 -11.78 -13.07 -4.28
C ILE A 145 -12.55 -14.30 -4.77
N PRO A 146 -11.92 -15.48 -4.87
CA PRO A 146 -12.71 -16.67 -5.13
C PRO A 146 -13.63 -16.83 -3.93
N HIS A 147 -14.91 -17.02 -4.16
CA HIS A 147 -15.92 -17.27 -3.15
C HIS A 147 -15.65 -18.49 -2.24
N GLN A 148 -14.48 -19.08 -2.34
CA GLN A 148 -14.10 -20.24 -1.56
C GLN A 148 -12.72 -20.06 -0.96
N ARG A 149 -12.73 -19.75 0.37
CA ARG A 149 -11.64 -20.00 1.32
C ARG A 149 -10.27 -19.44 0.93
N ARG A 150 -9.95 -18.22 1.32
CA ARG A 150 -8.57 -17.91 1.76
C ARG A 150 -8.52 -16.67 2.64
N GLN A 151 -8.09 -16.87 3.87
CA GLN A 151 -7.78 -15.82 4.84
C GLN A 151 -6.80 -14.81 4.23
N LEU A 152 -7.23 -13.55 4.13
CA LEU A 152 -6.43 -12.40 3.68
C LEU A 152 -5.13 -12.15 4.49
N PRO A 153 -5.01 -12.53 5.79
CA PRO A 153 -3.87 -12.15 6.61
C PRO A 153 -2.52 -12.68 6.15
N ASN A 154 -2.44 -13.87 5.57
CA ASN A 154 -1.15 -14.51 5.28
C ASN A 154 -0.55 -14.21 3.89
N ARG A 155 -1.28 -13.55 2.98
CA ARG A 155 -0.76 -13.18 1.66
C ARG A 155 -0.17 -11.77 1.58
N ARG A 156 -0.37 -10.93 2.60
CA ARG A 156 0.10 -9.54 2.58
C ARG A 156 1.61 -9.40 2.40
N LEU A 157 2.40 -10.34 2.94
CA LEU A 157 3.86 -10.26 2.89
C LEU A 157 4.49 -10.91 1.65
N SER A 158 3.82 -11.85 0.99
CA SER A 158 4.39 -12.56 -0.16
C SER A 158 4.51 -11.70 -1.43
N HIS A 159 3.79 -10.58 -1.49
CA HIS A 159 3.83 -9.64 -2.62
C HIS A 159 4.76 -8.44 -2.41
N LEU A 160 5.27 -8.27 -1.19
CA LEU A 160 6.28 -7.25 -0.93
C LEU A 160 7.62 -7.69 -1.53
N PRO A 161 8.42 -6.75 -2.05
CA PRO A 161 9.80 -7.03 -2.43
C PRO A 161 10.57 -7.70 -1.28
N ARG A 162 11.47 -8.63 -1.61
CA ARG A 162 12.23 -9.40 -0.60
C ARG A 162 12.90 -8.53 0.45
N LEU A 163 13.37 -7.36 0.04
CA LEU A 163 14.01 -6.38 0.93
C LEU A 163 13.03 -5.91 2.03
N ILE A 164 11.78 -5.60 1.67
CA ILE A 164 10.77 -5.11 2.60
C ILE A 164 10.25 -6.20 3.52
N GLN A 165 10.17 -7.44 3.03
CA GLN A 165 9.85 -8.59 3.87
C GLN A 165 10.89 -8.79 4.99
N SER A 166 12.18 -8.56 4.70
CA SER A 166 13.25 -8.64 5.72
C SER A 166 13.14 -7.52 6.75
N VAL A 167 12.92 -6.27 6.31
CA VAL A 167 12.74 -5.10 7.18
C VAL A 167 11.49 -5.25 8.06
N SER A 168 10.35 -5.65 7.48
CA SER A 168 9.11 -5.88 8.24
C SER A 168 9.28 -6.94 9.32
N ARG A 169 10.00 -8.03 9.06
CA ARG A 169 10.28 -9.07 10.06
C ARG A 169 11.17 -8.57 11.19
N THR A 170 12.13 -7.70 10.90
CA THR A 170 13.01 -7.09 11.90
C THR A 170 12.22 -6.16 12.81
N THR A 171 11.36 -5.31 12.26
CA THR A 171 10.52 -4.36 13.01
C THR A 171 9.50 -5.09 13.89
N GLN A 172 8.90 -6.19 13.43
CA GLN A 172 8.01 -7.01 14.25
C GLN A 172 8.75 -7.66 15.43
N LYS A 173 9.98 -8.15 15.24
CA LYS A 173 10.80 -8.70 16.33
C LYS A 173 11.16 -7.63 17.37
N SER A 174 11.49 -6.41 16.93
CA SER A 174 11.79 -5.29 17.82
C SER A 174 10.59 -4.88 18.68
N ARG A 175 9.39 -4.81 18.10
CA ARG A 175 8.14 -4.52 18.84
C ARG A 175 7.77 -5.60 19.85
N ALA A 176 7.95 -6.87 19.50
CA ALA A 176 7.73 -7.98 20.44
C ALA A 176 8.72 -7.94 21.62
N HIS A 177 9.99 -7.56 21.37
CA HIS A 177 11.00 -7.41 22.44
C HIS A 177 10.76 -6.20 23.35
N GLN A 178 10.20 -5.12 22.82
CA GLN A 178 9.84 -3.92 23.61
C GLN A 178 8.59 -4.17 24.50
N LYS A 179 7.63 -4.95 24.01
CA LYS A 179 6.42 -5.30 24.78
C LYS A 179 6.75 -6.19 25.98
N ASN A 180 7.70 -7.13 25.82
CA ASN A 180 8.16 -8.02 26.91
C ASN A 180 9.13 -7.34 27.91
N ARG A 181 9.48 -6.08 27.75
CA ARG A 181 10.30 -5.31 28.72
C ARG A 181 9.47 -4.36 29.56
N ASN A 182 8.20 -4.14 29.21
CA ASN A 182 7.29 -3.22 29.89
C ASN A 182 6.17 -3.99 30.66
N ASP A 183 6.19 -5.31 30.64
CA ASP A 183 5.44 -6.23 31.50
C ASP A 183 6.42 -6.84 32.55
#